data_9dbddf52b55b6e616c9a9689fa62a848
#
_entry.id   9dbddf52b55b6e616c9a9689fa62a848
#
_cell.length_a   1.000
_cell.length_b   1.000
_cell.length_c   1.000
_cell.angle_alpha   90.00
_cell.angle_beta   90.00
_cell.angle_gamma   90.00
#
_symmetry.space_group_name_H-M   'P 1'
#
loop_
_entity.id
_entity.type
_entity.pdbx_description
1 polymer ?
#
loop_
_entity_poly.entity_id
_entity_poly.type
_entity_poly.pdbx_seq_one_letter_code
_entity_poly.pdbx_strand_id
1 'polypeptide(L)'
;MSSQIALPDGRTLSYAQAGADAGPVVTVLDGPCSRGLGWALAPTARELGIRLLIPDRPGIHGSAAKPGRTMADWPADQLALLDALDIERTGVVTQSGGTGYGVAVAASAPQRLTALALLGGLAPMTSREARMDAGKQLRTAVFLARKAPFVLKAGLRQTFKKLPDSAIAQVPAADRPFLDDPLIRDIHLRTMREFLGNPDAAIEEIRVLARPWGIAPPPAGVIPTALWTGELDEAHPPAHARQVAELLGGDPPVTVVPGVGTFGLSRVFPDVLRFAVGR
;
A
#
# COMPACT_ATOMS: atom_id res chain seq x y z
N MET A 1 7.39 17.80 -2.98
CA MET A 1 8.82 17.67 -2.64
C MET A 1 9.00 16.49 -1.71
N SER A 2 10.15 15.81 -1.74
CA SER A 2 10.50 14.78 -0.75
C SER A 2 11.21 15.42 0.42
N SER A 3 10.83 15.03 1.65
CA SER A 3 11.51 15.40 2.89
C SER A 3 12.14 14.16 3.51
N GLN A 4 13.03 14.35 4.48
CA GLN A 4 13.71 13.25 5.16
C GLN A 4 13.82 13.53 6.65
N ILE A 5 13.83 12.47 7.44
CA ILE A 5 14.19 12.50 8.86
C ILE A 5 15.29 11.48 9.13
N ALA A 6 16.02 11.69 10.21
CA ALA A 6 16.90 10.67 10.78
C ALA A 6 16.08 9.80 11.74
N LEU A 7 16.18 8.48 11.57
CA LEU A 7 15.57 7.51 12.49
C LEU A 7 16.46 7.28 13.72
N PRO A 8 15.91 6.79 14.84
CA PRO A 8 16.70 6.52 16.06
C PRO A 8 17.85 5.52 15.88
N ASP A 9 17.77 4.64 14.87
CA ASP A 9 18.83 3.69 14.53
C ASP A 9 19.87 4.23 13.54
N GLY A 10 19.82 5.53 13.23
CA GLY A 10 20.74 6.23 12.34
C GLY A 10 20.40 6.13 10.85
N ARG A 11 19.38 5.36 10.46
CA ARG A 11 18.90 5.33 9.08
C ARG A 11 18.17 6.63 8.71
N THR A 12 18.10 6.94 7.43
CA THR A 12 17.25 8.00 6.89
C THR A 12 15.91 7.42 6.47
N LEU A 13 14.81 8.09 6.81
CA LEU A 13 13.48 7.84 6.29
C LEU A 13 13.04 9.03 5.42
N SER A 14 12.73 8.76 4.16
CA SER A 14 12.14 9.71 3.21
C SER A 14 10.63 9.64 3.24
N TYR A 15 9.97 10.78 3.02
CA TYR A 15 8.52 10.85 2.91
C TYR A 15 8.08 11.99 1.99
N ALA A 16 6.86 11.94 1.51
CA ALA A 16 6.20 13.05 0.83
C ALA A 16 4.95 13.48 1.60
N GLN A 17 4.50 14.70 1.34
CA GLN A 17 3.22 15.22 1.81
C GLN A 17 2.40 15.68 0.60
N ALA A 18 1.07 15.54 0.71
CA ALA A 18 0.10 15.93 -0.29
C ALA A 18 -1.25 16.29 0.37
N GLY A 19 -2.25 16.61 -0.45
CA GLY A 19 -3.57 16.98 0.05
C GLY A 19 -3.62 18.44 0.51
N ALA A 20 -4.24 18.70 1.67
CA ALA A 20 -4.32 20.02 2.26
C ALA A 20 -3.05 20.38 3.06
N ASP A 21 -2.80 21.66 3.27
CA ASP A 21 -1.64 22.15 4.05
C ASP A 21 -1.85 22.01 5.56
N ALA A 22 -3.10 21.96 6.01
CA ALA A 22 -3.50 21.82 7.42
C ALA A 22 -4.67 20.84 7.54
N GLY A 23 -4.94 20.37 8.78
CA GLY A 23 -6.05 19.48 9.08
C GLY A 23 -5.60 18.09 9.57
N PRO A 24 -6.54 17.16 9.74
CA PRO A 24 -6.24 15.80 10.18
C PRO A 24 -5.30 15.09 9.21
N VAL A 25 -4.45 14.24 9.77
CA VAL A 25 -3.42 13.53 8.99
C VAL A 25 -3.89 12.12 8.64
N VAL A 26 -3.63 11.72 7.41
CA VAL A 26 -3.77 10.34 6.95
C VAL A 26 -2.43 9.86 6.41
N THR A 27 -1.88 8.82 7.03
CA THR A 27 -0.71 8.11 6.50
C THR A 27 -1.15 7.13 5.41
N VAL A 28 -0.49 7.20 4.26
CA VAL A 28 -0.80 6.36 3.10
C VAL A 28 0.31 5.34 2.89
N LEU A 29 -0.05 4.06 2.90
CA LEU A 29 0.85 2.93 2.68
C LEU A 29 0.42 2.17 1.41
N ASP A 30 1.09 2.48 0.31
CA ASP A 30 0.79 1.92 -1.01
C ASP A 30 1.37 0.51 -1.19
N GLY A 31 1.14 -0.08 -2.36
CA GLY A 31 1.78 -1.29 -2.85
C GLY A 31 3.31 -1.20 -2.88
N PRO A 32 4.02 -2.15 -3.47
CA PRO A 32 5.47 -2.14 -3.44
C PRO A 32 6.07 -0.94 -4.19
N CYS A 33 7.03 -0.26 -3.54
CA CYS A 33 7.93 0.73 -4.13
C CYS A 33 7.26 1.97 -4.76
N SER A 34 6.10 2.43 -4.27
CA SER A 34 5.40 3.52 -4.92
C SER A 34 4.74 4.48 -3.93
N ARG A 35 4.49 5.69 -4.39
CA ARG A 35 3.66 6.71 -3.76
C ARG A 35 2.34 6.93 -4.51
N GLY A 36 2.01 6.02 -5.44
CA GLY A 36 0.92 6.19 -6.40
C GLY A 36 -0.43 6.45 -5.74
N LEU A 37 -0.80 5.66 -4.74
CA LEU A 37 -2.04 5.85 -3.98
C LEU A 37 -2.10 7.24 -3.34
N GLY A 38 -1.01 7.71 -2.73
CA GLY A 38 -0.96 9.03 -2.12
C GLY A 38 -1.21 10.16 -3.12
N TRP A 39 -0.65 10.05 -4.32
CA TRP A 39 -0.89 11.01 -5.39
C TRP A 39 -2.32 10.91 -5.94
N ALA A 40 -2.89 9.71 -6.02
CA ALA A 40 -4.28 9.50 -6.44
C ALA A 40 -5.29 10.09 -5.44
N LEU A 41 -5.02 9.96 -4.16
CA LEU A 41 -5.86 10.50 -3.08
C LEU A 41 -5.73 12.03 -2.93
N ALA A 42 -4.63 12.65 -3.40
CA ALA A 42 -4.28 14.03 -3.08
C ALA A 42 -5.33 15.07 -3.50
N PRO A 43 -5.99 15.00 -4.69
CA PRO A 43 -7.07 15.93 -5.02
C PRO A 43 -8.22 15.87 -4.02
N THR A 44 -8.75 14.67 -3.78
CA THR A 44 -9.86 14.45 -2.83
C THR A 44 -9.48 14.84 -1.40
N ALA A 45 -8.27 14.54 -0.97
CA ALA A 45 -7.77 14.92 0.35
C ALA A 45 -7.70 16.45 0.51
N ARG A 46 -7.29 17.17 -0.54
CA ARG A 46 -7.27 18.64 -0.53
C ARG A 46 -8.69 19.22 -0.38
N GLU A 47 -9.65 18.70 -1.13
CA GLU A 47 -11.05 19.12 -1.06
C GLU A 47 -11.66 18.87 0.33
N LEU A 48 -11.27 17.78 0.99
CA LEU A 48 -11.75 17.40 2.31
C LEU A 48 -10.98 18.07 3.47
N GLY A 49 -9.95 18.86 3.19
CA GLY A 49 -9.11 19.48 4.22
C GLY A 49 -8.25 18.46 4.98
N ILE A 50 -7.77 17.41 4.31
CA ILE A 50 -6.99 16.31 4.89
C ILE A 50 -5.54 16.39 4.39
N ARG A 51 -4.58 16.28 5.32
CA ARG A 51 -3.14 16.16 5.02
C ARG A 51 -2.81 14.70 4.76
N LEU A 52 -2.10 14.42 3.67
CA LEU A 52 -1.56 13.10 3.41
C LEU A 52 -0.07 13.03 3.76
N LEU A 53 0.30 12.03 4.53
CA LEU A 53 1.68 11.67 4.84
C LEU A 53 1.99 10.36 4.11
N ILE A 54 2.99 10.37 3.23
CA ILE A 54 3.33 9.26 2.33
C ILE A 54 4.78 8.84 2.62
N PRO A 55 5.02 7.98 3.63
CA PRO A 55 6.36 7.54 3.96
C PRO A 55 6.89 6.49 2.98
N ASP A 56 8.16 6.56 2.69
CA ASP A 56 8.85 5.57 1.87
C ASP A 56 9.43 4.46 2.73
N ARG A 57 9.04 3.24 2.48
CA ARG A 57 9.58 2.08 3.18
C ARG A 57 11.08 1.90 2.91
N PRO A 58 11.82 1.18 3.77
CA PRO A 58 13.28 1.02 3.64
C PRO A 58 13.70 0.54 2.25
N GLY A 59 14.67 1.23 1.66
CA GLY A 59 15.20 0.97 0.32
C GLY A 59 14.42 1.61 -0.83
N ILE A 60 13.33 2.36 -0.53
CA ILE A 60 12.48 3.03 -1.53
C ILE A 60 12.80 4.52 -1.54
N HIS A 61 12.85 5.12 -2.72
CA HIS A 61 13.19 6.53 -2.93
C HIS A 61 14.44 6.92 -2.12
N GLY A 62 14.32 7.85 -1.17
CA GLY A 62 15.42 8.34 -0.34
C GLY A 62 15.57 7.64 1.01
N SER A 63 14.78 6.62 1.30
CA SER A 63 14.89 5.86 2.55
C SER A 63 16.05 4.88 2.52
N ALA A 64 16.83 4.84 3.61
CA ALA A 64 17.91 3.88 3.77
C ALA A 64 17.40 2.44 3.75
N ALA A 65 18.14 1.54 3.14
CA ALA A 65 17.80 0.13 3.11
C ALA A 65 17.88 -0.50 4.52
N LYS A 66 17.01 -1.48 4.79
CA LYS A 66 17.05 -2.35 5.97
C LYS A 66 16.99 -3.80 5.50
N PRO A 67 18.13 -4.42 5.17
CA PRO A 67 18.16 -5.78 4.67
C PRO A 67 17.55 -6.77 5.67
N GLY A 68 16.79 -7.73 5.15
CA GLY A 68 16.18 -8.78 5.97
C GLY A 68 14.98 -8.35 6.80
N ARG A 69 14.50 -7.11 6.63
CA ARG A 69 13.34 -6.58 7.33
C ARG A 69 12.08 -7.43 7.15
N THR A 70 11.17 -7.28 8.09
CA THR A 70 9.83 -7.85 8.08
C THR A 70 8.78 -6.74 8.13
N MET A 71 7.51 -7.07 8.04
CA MET A 71 6.43 -6.09 8.26
C MET A 71 6.40 -5.61 9.71
N ALA A 72 6.77 -6.45 10.66
CA ALA A 72 6.82 -6.09 12.08
C ALA A 72 7.89 -5.03 12.43
N ASP A 73 8.84 -4.78 11.55
CA ASP A 73 9.84 -3.72 11.73
C ASP A 73 9.32 -2.32 11.40
N TRP A 74 8.25 -2.23 10.59
CA TRP A 74 7.75 -0.97 10.05
C TRP A 74 7.15 -0.02 11.09
N PRO A 75 6.40 -0.48 12.11
CA PRO A 75 5.82 0.43 13.10
C PRO A 75 6.82 1.37 13.76
N ALA A 76 8.03 0.90 14.06
CA ALA A 76 9.07 1.75 14.66
C ALA A 76 9.44 2.93 13.74
N ASP A 77 9.63 2.67 12.44
CA ASP A 77 9.97 3.70 11.46
C ASP A 77 8.81 4.70 11.29
N GLN A 78 7.55 4.22 11.22
CA GLN A 78 6.38 5.09 11.08
C GLN A 78 6.13 5.93 12.33
N LEU A 79 6.26 5.37 13.53
CA LEU A 79 6.07 6.10 14.78
C LEU A 79 7.14 7.19 14.94
N ALA A 80 8.40 6.88 14.62
CA ALA A 80 9.47 7.88 14.63
C ALA A 80 9.19 9.03 13.66
N LEU A 81 8.55 8.75 12.50
CA LEU A 81 8.13 9.82 11.58
C LEU A 81 7.00 10.66 12.15
N LEU A 82 5.99 10.05 12.77
CA LEU A 82 4.90 10.80 13.41
C LEU A 82 5.44 11.70 14.53
N ASP A 83 6.34 11.19 15.36
CA ASP A 83 6.96 11.94 16.46
C ASP A 83 7.81 13.11 15.94
N ALA A 84 8.60 12.90 14.89
CA ALA A 84 9.42 13.94 14.27
C ALA A 84 8.59 15.07 13.60
N LEU A 85 7.32 14.82 13.33
CA LEU A 85 6.38 15.78 12.73
C LEU A 85 5.33 16.29 13.71
N ASP A 86 5.47 16.00 15.00
CA ASP A 86 4.51 16.36 16.07
C ASP A 86 3.08 15.92 15.76
N ILE A 87 2.93 14.72 15.13
CA ILE A 87 1.64 14.13 14.81
C ILE A 87 1.26 13.13 15.90
N GLU A 88 0.30 13.50 16.73
CA GLU A 88 -0.16 12.64 17.83
C GLU A 88 -0.91 11.40 17.30
N ARG A 89 -1.85 11.60 16.36
CA ARG A 89 -2.67 10.52 15.76
C ARG A 89 -2.84 10.71 14.25
N THR A 90 -2.98 9.61 13.55
CA THR A 90 -3.20 9.59 12.10
C THR A 90 -4.23 8.54 11.71
N GLY A 91 -5.03 8.81 10.69
CA GLY A 91 -5.68 7.72 9.95
C GLY A 91 -4.65 6.95 9.14
N VAL A 92 -4.91 5.68 8.88
CA VAL A 92 -4.05 4.88 7.98
C VAL A 92 -4.88 4.37 6.82
N VAL A 93 -4.45 4.71 5.60
CA VAL A 93 -5.02 4.17 4.36
C VAL A 93 -3.97 3.31 3.69
N THR A 94 -4.32 2.08 3.35
CA THR A 94 -3.41 1.15 2.69
C THR A 94 -3.94 0.71 1.34
N GLN A 95 -3.06 0.25 0.45
CA GLN A 95 -3.44 -0.48 -0.75
C GLN A 95 -2.49 -1.66 -0.97
N SER A 96 -3.03 -2.76 -1.52
CA SER A 96 -2.22 -3.90 -1.97
C SER A 96 -1.29 -4.42 -0.87
N GLY A 97 0.01 -4.50 -1.16
CA GLY A 97 1.06 -4.90 -0.22
C GLY A 97 1.23 -3.99 1.00
N GLY A 98 0.66 -2.78 0.98
CA GLY A 98 0.60 -1.88 2.13
C GLY A 98 -0.24 -2.41 3.29
N THR A 99 -1.16 -3.35 3.02
CA THR A 99 -2.10 -3.91 4.00
C THR A 99 -1.40 -4.46 5.25
N GLY A 100 -0.42 -5.33 5.08
CA GLY A 100 0.29 -5.93 6.23
C GLY A 100 1.05 -4.91 7.05
N TYR A 101 1.59 -3.87 6.44
CA TYR A 101 2.25 -2.76 7.13
C TYR A 101 1.25 -1.92 7.95
N GLY A 102 0.07 -1.61 7.40
CA GLY A 102 -0.99 -0.93 8.12
C GLY A 102 -1.49 -1.74 9.33
N VAL A 103 -1.69 -3.04 9.16
CA VAL A 103 -2.05 -3.95 10.25
C VAL A 103 -0.95 -4.01 11.32
N ALA A 104 0.34 -3.99 10.91
CA ALA A 104 1.45 -3.96 11.85
C ALA A 104 1.45 -2.70 12.74
N VAL A 105 1.21 -1.52 12.15
CA VAL A 105 1.10 -0.27 12.92
C VAL A 105 -0.11 -0.32 13.85
N ALA A 106 -1.25 -0.80 13.37
CA ALA A 106 -2.47 -0.94 14.16
C ALA A 106 -2.27 -1.87 15.37
N ALA A 107 -1.52 -2.96 15.18
CA ALA A 107 -1.21 -3.92 16.25
C ALA A 107 -0.23 -3.34 17.27
N SER A 108 0.77 -2.57 16.83
CA SER A 108 1.84 -2.07 17.70
C SER A 108 1.47 -0.81 18.47
N ALA A 109 0.66 0.07 17.89
CA ALA A 109 0.34 1.38 18.46
C ALA A 109 -1.09 1.82 18.14
N PRO A 110 -2.12 1.07 18.56
CA PRO A 110 -3.51 1.39 18.26
C PRO A 110 -3.93 2.80 18.71
N GLN A 111 -3.38 3.27 19.81
CA GLN A 111 -3.65 4.61 20.35
C GLN A 111 -3.17 5.76 19.44
N ARG A 112 -2.24 5.49 18.53
CA ARG A 112 -1.71 6.47 17.55
C ARG A 112 -2.55 6.51 16.26
N LEU A 113 -3.57 5.64 16.13
CA LEU A 113 -4.44 5.57 14.95
C LEU A 113 -5.83 6.12 15.24
N THR A 114 -6.39 6.82 14.25
CA THR A 114 -7.80 7.23 14.23
C THR A 114 -8.66 6.11 13.66
N ALA A 115 -8.25 5.54 12.53
CA ALA A 115 -8.88 4.42 11.87
C ALA A 115 -7.90 3.72 10.90
N LEU A 116 -8.23 2.49 10.49
CA LEU A 116 -7.51 1.71 9.50
C LEU A 116 -8.42 1.42 8.30
N ALA A 117 -8.13 2.02 7.15
CA ALA A 117 -8.86 1.83 5.90
C ALA A 117 -8.02 1.02 4.91
N LEU A 118 -8.52 -0.11 4.44
CA LEU A 118 -7.81 -1.06 3.60
C LEU A 118 -8.45 -1.10 2.20
N LEU A 119 -7.75 -0.58 1.18
CA LEU A 119 -8.17 -0.59 -0.22
C LEU A 119 -7.49 -1.72 -0.99
N GLY A 120 -8.26 -2.56 -1.67
CA GLY A 120 -7.70 -3.66 -2.45
C GLY A 120 -6.66 -4.44 -1.63
N GLY A 121 -7.05 -4.85 -0.42
CA GLY A 121 -6.12 -5.44 0.55
C GLY A 121 -5.54 -6.76 0.06
N LEU A 122 -4.26 -6.99 0.33
CA LEU A 122 -3.58 -8.24 0.03
C LEU A 122 -3.46 -9.07 1.30
N ALA A 123 -4.04 -10.29 1.29
CA ALA A 123 -3.91 -11.24 2.39
C ALA A 123 -2.48 -11.81 2.50
N PRO A 124 -2.08 -12.39 3.65
CA PRO A 124 -0.75 -12.97 3.82
C PRO A 124 -0.45 -14.02 2.77
N MET A 125 0.53 -13.77 1.89
CA MET A 125 0.91 -14.66 0.78
C MET A 125 1.55 -15.99 1.24
N THR A 126 1.58 -16.24 2.54
CA THR A 126 1.99 -17.52 3.12
C THR A 126 0.84 -18.53 3.18
N SER A 127 -0.42 -18.08 3.20
CA SER A 127 -1.57 -19.00 3.12
C SER A 127 -1.67 -19.62 1.73
N ARG A 128 -2.17 -20.87 1.65
CA ARG A 128 -2.41 -21.53 0.36
C ARG A 128 -3.55 -20.83 -0.40
N GLU A 129 -4.60 -20.46 0.32
CA GLU A 129 -5.78 -19.78 -0.22
C GLU A 129 -5.42 -18.44 -0.85
N ALA A 130 -4.75 -17.55 -0.10
CA ALA A 130 -4.31 -16.26 -0.64
C ALA A 130 -3.43 -16.41 -1.89
N ARG A 131 -2.55 -17.42 -1.94
CA ARG A 131 -1.76 -17.69 -3.14
C ARG A 131 -2.59 -18.21 -4.31
N MET A 132 -3.64 -18.97 -4.06
CA MET A 132 -4.52 -19.47 -5.13
C MET A 132 -5.40 -18.36 -5.69
N ASP A 133 -5.87 -17.47 -4.84
CA ASP A 133 -6.70 -16.33 -5.22
C ASP A 133 -5.90 -15.20 -5.89
N ALA A 134 -4.62 -15.07 -5.56
CA ALA A 134 -3.75 -14.04 -6.16
C ALA A 134 -3.58 -14.23 -7.67
N GLY A 135 -3.52 -13.14 -8.39
CA GLY A 135 -3.25 -13.14 -9.83
C GLY A 135 -1.94 -13.86 -10.19
N LYS A 136 -1.91 -14.49 -11.38
CA LYS A 136 -0.75 -15.27 -11.87
C LYS A 136 0.57 -14.50 -11.81
N GLN A 137 0.54 -13.21 -12.12
CA GLN A 137 1.75 -12.37 -12.11
C GLN A 137 2.33 -12.26 -10.70
N LEU A 138 1.50 -11.97 -9.68
CA LEU A 138 1.95 -11.88 -8.30
C LEU A 138 2.49 -13.22 -7.78
N ARG A 139 1.79 -14.32 -8.05
CA ARG A 139 2.27 -15.67 -7.69
C ARG A 139 3.64 -15.97 -8.27
N THR A 140 3.82 -15.66 -9.55
CA THR A 140 5.11 -15.88 -10.24
C THR A 140 6.20 -14.99 -9.64
N ALA A 141 5.91 -13.71 -9.38
CA ALA A 141 6.86 -12.79 -8.76
C ALA A 141 7.28 -13.25 -7.36
N VAL A 142 6.33 -13.68 -6.51
CA VAL A 142 6.60 -14.24 -5.18
C VAL A 142 7.48 -15.50 -5.26
N PHE A 143 7.17 -16.41 -6.17
CA PHE A 143 7.98 -17.62 -6.38
C PHE A 143 9.41 -17.28 -6.81
N LEU A 144 9.55 -16.41 -7.81
CA LEU A 144 10.86 -16.01 -8.35
C LEU A 144 11.68 -15.19 -7.33
N ALA A 145 11.06 -14.30 -6.58
CA ALA A 145 11.74 -13.52 -5.54
C ALA A 145 12.40 -14.40 -4.47
N ARG A 146 11.79 -15.58 -4.19
CA ARG A 146 12.29 -16.54 -3.22
C ARG A 146 13.32 -17.52 -3.80
N LYS A 147 13.12 -17.99 -5.04
CA LYS A 147 13.86 -19.12 -5.61
C LYS A 147 14.88 -18.71 -6.67
N ALA A 148 14.60 -17.66 -7.43
CA ALA A 148 15.44 -17.20 -8.54
C ALA A 148 15.38 -15.66 -8.70
N PRO A 149 15.82 -14.89 -7.68
CA PRO A 149 15.69 -13.43 -7.68
C PRO A 149 16.41 -12.76 -8.87
N PHE A 150 17.47 -13.36 -9.37
CA PHE A 150 18.19 -12.87 -10.55
C PHE A 150 17.34 -12.97 -11.83
N VAL A 151 16.49 -14.00 -11.97
CA VAL A 151 15.54 -14.13 -13.08
C VAL A 151 14.47 -13.04 -12.98
N LEU A 152 13.92 -12.84 -11.78
CA LEU A 152 12.95 -11.77 -11.55
C LEU A 152 13.56 -10.40 -11.88
N LYS A 153 14.78 -10.13 -11.40
CA LYS A 153 15.50 -8.88 -11.68
C LYS A 153 15.69 -8.64 -13.17
N ALA A 154 16.08 -9.66 -13.91
CA ALA A 154 16.23 -9.58 -15.37
C ALA A 154 14.88 -9.28 -16.04
N GLY A 155 13.80 -9.94 -15.61
CA GLY A 155 12.44 -9.71 -16.10
C GLY A 155 11.96 -8.28 -15.84
N LEU A 156 12.11 -7.76 -14.61
CA LEU A 156 11.76 -6.40 -14.26
C LEU A 156 12.52 -5.36 -15.11
N ARG A 157 13.83 -5.55 -15.29
CA ARG A 157 14.64 -4.68 -16.14
C ARG A 157 14.20 -4.72 -17.61
N GLN A 158 13.83 -5.88 -18.12
CA GLN A 158 13.35 -6.01 -19.49
C GLN A 158 11.98 -5.34 -19.68
N THR A 159 11.09 -5.45 -18.69
CA THR A 159 9.80 -4.76 -18.70
C THR A 159 9.99 -3.23 -18.62
N PHE A 160 10.92 -2.76 -17.80
CA PHE A 160 11.26 -1.34 -17.72
C PHE A 160 11.68 -0.75 -19.07
N LYS A 161 12.50 -1.48 -19.84
CA LYS A 161 12.95 -1.01 -21.18
C LYS A 161 11.79 -0.84 -22.18
N LYS A 162 10.65 -1.46 -21.92
CA LYS A 162 9.45 -1.42 -22.78
C LYS A 162 8.39 -0.45 -22.28
N LEU A 163 8.72 0.40 -21.28
CA LEU A 163 7.80 1.45 -20.84
C LEU A 163 7.67 2.55 -21.90
N PRO A 164 6.49 3.18 -22.05
CA PRO A 164 5.25 2.99 -21.28
C PRO A 164 4.37 1.80 -21.74
N ASP A 165 4.61 1.25 -22.92
CA ASP A 165 3.68 0.29 -23.56
C ASP A 165 3.44 -0.96 -22.70
N SER A 166 4.49 -1.49 -22.08
CA SER A 166 4.38 -2.66 -21.20
C SER A 166 3.49 -2.39 -19.97
N ALA A 167 3.48 -1.18 -19.46
CA ALA A 167 2.63 -0.80 -18.33
C ALA A 167 1.15 -0.78 -18.74
N ILE A 168 0.85 -0.17 -19.87
CA ILE A 168 -0.53 -0.09 -20.39
C ILE A 168 -1.07 -1.46 -20.79
N ALA A 169 -0.24 -2.28 -21.44
CA ALA A 169 -0.64 -3.61 -21.91
C ALA A 169 -1.00 -4.57 -20.75
N GLN A 170 -0.43 -4.36 -19.56
CA GLN A 170 -0.64 -5.21 -18.39
C GLN A 170 -1.85 -4.79 -17.54
N VAL A 171 -2.51 -3.66 -17.86
CA VAL A 171 -3.69 -3.20 -17.12
C VAL A 171 -4.87 -4.15 -17.40
N PRO A 172 -5.51 -4.71 -16.35
CA PRO A 172 -6.67 -5.56 -16.48
C PRO A 172 -7.81 -4.89 -17.23
N ALA A 173 -8.66 -5.68 -17.89
CA ALA A 173 -9.74 -5.16 -18.74
C ALA A 173 -10.69 -4.22 -17.97
N ALA A 174 -11.01 -4.55 -16.72
CA ALA A 174 -11.88 -3.74 -15.86
C ALA A 174 -11.30 -2.36 -15.52
N ASP A 175 -9.98 -2.23 -15.54
CA ASP A 175 -9.27 -0.99 -15.18
C ASP A 175 -8.90 -0.11 -16.39
N ARG A 176 -8.92 -0.66 -17.61
CA ARG A 176 -8.56 0.08 -18.83
C ARG A 176 -9.36 1.36 -19.04
N PRO A 177 -10.69 1.40 -18.83
CA PRO A 177 -11.47 2.62 -19.01
C PRO A 177 -11.02 3.77 -18.11
N PHE A 178 -10.41 3.47 -16.95
CA PHE A 178 -9.91 4.50 -16.03
C PHE A 178 -8.60 5.16 -16.51
N LEU A 179 -7.92 4.58 -17.49
CA LEU A 179 -6.75 5.19 -18.14
C LEU A 179 -7.09 6.36 -19.07
N ASP A 180 -8.37 6.58 -19.36
CA ASP A 180 -8.83 7.78 -20.08
C ASP A 180 -8.74 9.03 -19.19
N ASP A 181 -8.73 8.86 -17.86
CA ASP A 181 -8.39 9.93 -16.91
C ASP A 181 -6.87 10.18 -16.94
N PRO A 182 -6.42 11.39 -17.36
CA PRO A 182 -4.99 11.71 -17.47
C PRO A 182 -4.25 11.58 -16.13
N LEU A 183 -4.93 11.86 -14.99
CA LEU A 183 -4.34 11.77 -13.66
C LEU A 183 -4.07 10.30 -13.31
N ILE A 184 -5.05 9.42 -13.48
CA ILE A 184 -4.90 7.98 -13.19
C ILE A 184 -3.82 7.38 -14.09
N ARG A 185 -3.81 7.75 -15.37
CA ARG A 185 -2.80 7.29 -16.33
C ARG A 185 -1.39 7.73 -15.93
N ASP A 186 -1.19 9.01 -15.60
CA ASP A 186 0.13 9.53 -15.18
C ASP A 186 0.61 8.84 -13.91
N ILE A 187 -0.27 8.71 -12.90
CA ILE A 187 0.04 8.02 -11.66
C ILE A 187 0.43 6.56 -11.92
N HIS A 188 -0.33 5.84 -12.74
CA HIS A 188 0.00 4.46 -13.09
C HIS A 188 1.37 4.34 -13.75
N LEU A 189 1.66 5.18 -14.75
CA LEU A 189 2.95 5.17 -15.46
C LEU A 189 4.11 5.54 -14.53
N ARG A 190 3.90 6.49 -13.62
CA ARG A 190 4.89 6.87 -12.60
C ARG A 190 5.15 5.73 -11.62
N THR A 191 4.09 5.11 -11.09
CA THR A 191 4.16 3.94 -10.21
C THR A 191 4.95 2.79 -10.85
N MET A 192 4.64 2.48 -12.10
CA MET A 192 5.35 1.42 -12.84
C MET A 192 6.81 1.77 -13.09
N ARG A 193 7.11 3.04 -13.36
CA ARG A 193 8.50 3.51 -13.54
C ARG A 193 9.29 3.42 -12.23
N GLU A 194 8.70 3.78 -11.11
CA GLU A 194 9.30 3.68 -9.77
C GLU A 194 9.55 2.21 -9.41
N PHE A 195 8.55 1.37 -9.55
CA PHE A 195 8.64 -0.07 -9.23
C PHE A 195 9.67 -0.81 -10.08
N LEU A 196 9.62 -0.65 -11.40
CA LEU A 196 10.52 -1.34 -12.32
C LEU A 196 11.91 -0.73 -12.36
N GLY A 197 12.04 0.56 -12.05
CA GLY A 197 13.31 1.30 -12.05
C GLY A 197 14.21 0.95 -10.87
N ASN A 198 13.65 0.42 -9.78
CA ASN A 198 14.40 -0.07 -8.62
C ASN A 198 14.13 -1.56 -8.36
N PRO A 199 14.65 -2.46 -9.20
CA PRO A 199 14.34 -3.89 -9.11
C PRO A 199 14.84 -4.55 -7.82
N ASP A 200 15.86 -4.02 -7.17
CA ASP A 200 16.36 -4.58 -5.90
C ASP A 200 15.38 -4.27 -4.77
N ALA A 201 14.88 -3.03 -4.66
CA ALA A 201 13.83 -2.69 -3.72
C ALA A 201 12.52 -3.45 -4.01
N ALA A 202 12.14 -3.56 -5.27
CA ALA A 202 10.95 -4.33 -5.69
C ALA A 202 11.04 -5.79 -5.26
N ILE A 203 12.19 -6.44 -5.46
CA ILE A 203 12.41 -7.84 -5.05
C ILE A 203 12.37 -7.97 -3.53
N GLU A 204 12.95 -7.05 -2.78
CA GLU A 204 12.92 -7.11 -1.31
C GLU A 204 11.49 -6.91 -0.80
N GLU A 205 10.70 -5.98 -1.35
CA GLU A 205 9.28 -5.84 -1.02
C GLU A 205 8.50 -7.13 -1.30
N ILE A 206 8.68 -7.73 -2.46
CA ILE A 206 8.02 -9.00 -2.80
C ILE A 206 8.44 -10.11 -1.84
N ARG A 207 9.70 -10.13 -1.38
CA ARG A 207 10.16 -11.08 -0.36
C ARG A 207 9.51 -10.86 0.98
N VAL A 208 9.31 -9.60 1.40
CA VAL A 208 8.58 -9.26 2.62
C VAL A 208 7.14 -9.75 2.54
N LEU A 209 6.45 -9.48 1.42
CA LEU A 209 5.09 -9.99 1.16
C LEU A 209 5.00 -11.53 1.20
N ALA A 210 6.07 -12.21 0.79
CA ALA A 210 6.15 -13.66 0.73
C ALA A 210 6.46 -14.33 2.08
N ARG A 211 6.72 -13.56 3.13
CA ARG A 211 6.95 -14.02 4.53
C ARG A 211 5.66 -13.93 5.33
N PRO A 212 5.56 -14.66 6.46
CA PRO A 212 4.51 -14.35 7.45
C PRO A 212 4.61 -12.91 7.89
N TRP A 213 3.50 -12.26 8.14
CA TRP A 213 3.54 -10.87 8.63
C TRP A 213 4.26 -10.74 9.96
N GLY A 214 4.27 -11.83 10.76
CA GLY A 214 5.01 -11.88 12.04
C GLY A 214 4.40 -10.99 13.14
N ILE A 215 3.15 -10.62 12.98
CA ILE A 215 2.38 -9.76 13.88
C ILE A 215 1.09 -10.45 14.26
N ALA A 216 0.69 -10.33 15.52
CA ALA A 216 -0.67 -10.59 15.92
C ALA A 216 -1.54 -9.40 15.47
N PRO A 217 -2.72 -9.60 14.88
CA PRO A 217 -3.62 -8.49 14.58
C PRO A 217 -4.01 -7.75 15.86
N PRO A 218 -4.39 -6.46 15.76
CA PRO A 218 -4.88 -5.72 16.92
C PRO A 218 -6.13 -6.43 17.48
N PRO A 219 -6.41 -6.31 18.80
CA PRO A 219 -7.66 -6.83 19.35
C PRO A 219 -8.85 -6.27 18.59
N ALA A 220 -9.84 -7.12 18.34
CA ALA A 220 -11.03 -6.74 17.59
C ALA A 220 -11.73 -5.52 18.20
N GLY A 221 -12.12 -4.56 17.36
CA GLY A 221 -12.85 -3.36 17.78
C GLY A 221 -12.01 -2.28 18.47
N VAL A 222 -10.71 -2.47 18.68
CA VAL A 222 -9.83 -1.45 19.30
C VAL A 222 -9.63 -0.26 18.39
N ILE A 223 -9.61 -0.48 17.07
CA ILE A 223 -9.49 0.57 16.07
C ILE A 223 -10.62 0.40 15.07
N PRO A 224 -11.36 1.47 14.71
CA PRO A 224 -12.26 1.43 13.58
C PRO A 224 -11.52 0.94 12.33
N THR A 225 -11.99 -0.16 11.75
CA THR A 225 -11.36 -0.76 10.58
C THR A 225 -12.42 -1.06 9.53
N ALA A 226 -12.15 -0.74 8.26
CA ALA A 226 -13.02 -1.07 7.13
C ALA A 226 -12.20 -1.39 5.87
N LEU A 227 -12.78 -2.20 5.01
CA LEU A 227 -12.15 -2.68 3.79
C LEU A 227 -12.99 -2.32 2.56
N TRP A 228 -12.33 -1.92 1.49
CA TRP A 228 -12.92 -1.70 0.17
C TRP A 228 -12.17 -2.50 -0.87
N THR A 229 -12.89 -3.16 -1.76
CA THR A 229 -12.30 -3.96 -2.84
C THR A 229 -13.15 -3.83 -4.10
N GLY A 230 -12.52 -3.87 -5.27
CA GLY A 230 -13.24 -3.91 -6.54
C GLY A 230 -13.77 -5.31 -6.83
N GLU A 231 -15.01 -5.40 -7.30
CA GLU A 231 -15.62 -6.69 -7.67
C GLU A 231 -14.79 -7.45 -8.72
N LEU A 232 -14.19 -6.69 -9.67
CA LEU A 232 -13.42 -7.19 -10.80
C LEU A 232 -11.90 -7.01 -10.62
N ASP A 233 -11.43 -6.82 -9.38
CA ASP A 233 -10.01 -6.66 -9.11
C ASP A 233 -9.29 -8.02 -9.24
N GLU A 234 -8.54 -8.20 -10.34
CA GLU A 234 -7.78 -9.41 -10.59
C GLU A 234 -6.47 -9.48 -9.77
N ALA A 235 -5.95 -8.34 -9.34
CA ALA A 235 -4.72 -8.27 -8.55
C ALA A 235 -4.99 -8.53 -7.07
N HIS A 236 -6.09 -7.98 -6.56
CA HIS A 236 -6.50 -8.05 -5.16
C HIS A 236 -8.00 -8.43 -5.08
N PRO A 237 -8.36 -9.67 -5.46
CA PRO A 237 -9.75 -10.06 -5.55
C PRO A 237 -10.48 -9.96 -4.20
N PRO A 238 -11.81 -9.82 -4.19
CA PRO A 238 -12.61 -9.72 -2.96
C PRO A 238 -12.36 -10.84 -1.94
N ALA A 239 -11.89 -12.00 -2.39
CA ALA A 239 -11.46 -13.09 -1.51
C ALA A 239 -10.34 -12.67 -0.56
N HIS A 240 -9.36 -11.89 -1.03
CA HIS A 240 -8.29 -11.35 -0.19
C HIS A 240 -8.82 -10.39 0.89
N ALA A 241 -9.77 -9.52 0.54
CA ALA A 241 -10.37 -8.61 1.52
C ALA A 241 -11.10 -9.40 2.62
N ARG A 242 -11.85 -10.46 2.27
CA ARG A 242 -12.51 -11.35 3.24
C ARG A 242 -11.49 -12.05 4.14
N GLN A 243 -10.42 -12.61 3.58
CA GLN A 243 -9.35 -13.27 4.35
C GLN A 243 -8.66 -12.29 5.32
N VAL A 244 -8.47 -11.03 4.91
CA VAL A 244 -7.92 -10.00 5.80
C VAL A 244 -8.92 -9.65 6.91
N ALA A 245 -10.22 -9.52 6.60
CA ALA A 245 -11.26 -9.27 7.59
C ALA A 245 -11.32 -10.40 8.64
N GLU A 246 -11.30 -11.66 8.20
CA GLU A 246 -11.22 -12.83 9.08
C GLU A 246 -9.98 -12.82 9.98
N LEU A 247 -8.81 -12.48 9.40
CA LEU A 247 -7.56 -12.37 10.14
C LEU A 247 -7.63 -11.29 11.24
N LEU A 248 -8.26 -10.16 10.93
CA LEU A 248 -8.40 -9.04 11.88
C LEU A 248 -9.42 -9.36 12.99
N GLY A 249 -10.39 -10.23 12.73
CA GLY A 249 -11.49 -10.52 13.66
C GLY A 249 -12.43 -9.32 13.84
N GLY A 250 -13.49 -9.52 14.64
CA GLY A 250 -14.45 -8.44 14.95
C GLY A 250 -15.34 -8.00 13.77
N ASP A 251 -15.36 -8.76 12.69
CA ASP A 251 -16.19 -8.55 11.51
C ASP A 251 -16.15 -7.11 10.93
N PRO A 252 -14.96 -6.60 10.57
CA PRO A 252 -14.85 -5.28 9.96
C PRO A 252 -15.62 -5.26 8.62
N PRO A 253 -16.35 -4.17 8.33
CA PRO A 253 -17.14 -4.09 7.10
C PRO A 253 -16.27 -4.20 5.85
N VAL A 254 -16.69 -5.05 4.90
CA VAL A 254 -16.07 -5.23 3.60
C VAL A 254 -17.02 -4.71 2.53
N THR A 255 -16.67 -3.59 1.92
CA THR A 255 -17.43 -3.00 0.80
C THR A 255 -16.86 -3.48 -0.52
N VAL A 256 -17.64 -4.24 -1.28
CA VAL A 256 -17.31 -4.63 -2.65
C VAL A 256 -17.88 -3.58 -3.60
N VAL A 257 -17.01 -2.89 -4.33
CA VAL A 257 -17.40 -1.85 -5.30
C VAL A 257 -17.75 -2.53 -6.63
N PRO A 258 -19.00 -2.45 -7.10
CA PRO A 258 -19.45 -3.23 -8.25
C PRO A 258 -18.84 -2.74 -9.56
N GLY A 259 -18.53 -3.67 -10.46
CA GLY A 259 -18.12 -3.42 -11.84
C GLY A 259 -16.75 -2.76 -12.00
N VAL A 260 -15.89 -2.74 -10.97
CA VAL A 260 -14.57 -2.08 -11.05
C VAL A 260 -13.44 -2.99 -10.59
N GLY A 261 -12.24 -2.71 -11.12
CA GLY A 261 -10.97 -3.26 -10.63
C GLY A 261 -10.29 -2.32 -9.62
N THR A 262 -8.96 -2.36 -9.58
CA THR A 262 -8.14 -1.56 -8.65
C THR A 262 -8.30 -0.05 -8.87
N PHE A 263 -8.27 0.41 -10.14
CA PHE A 263 -8.33 1.85 -10.45
C PHE A 263 -9.70 2.45 -10.17
N GLY A 264 -10.75 1.64 -10.33
CA GLY A 264 -12.12 2.05 -10.05
C GLY A 264 -12.41 2.29 -8.57
N LEU A 265 -11.53 1.88 -7.66
CA LEU A 265 -11.59 2.24 -6.25
C LEU A 265 -11.44 3.75 -6.01
N SER A 266 -10.99 4.51 -7.02
CA SER A 266 -11.01 5.99 -6.95
C SER A 266 -12.41 6.56 -6.66
N ARG A 267 -13.47 5.85 -7.04
CA ARG A 267 -14.87 6.25 -6.77
C ARG A 267 -15.22 6.33 -5.28
N VAL A 268 -14.51 5.60 -4.43
CA VAL A 268 -14.75 5.55 -2.97
C VAL A 268 -13.73 6.33 -2.16
N PHE A 269 -12.80 7.03 -2.79
CA PHE A 269 -11.77 7.83 -2.09
C PHE A 269 -12.35 8.83 -1.07
N PRO A 270 -13.45 9.56 -1.37
CA PRO A 270 -14.06 10.45 -0.37
C PRO A 270 -14.49 9.71 0.89
N ASP A 271 -15.11 8.54 0.76
CA ASP A 271 -15.61 7.75 1.90
C ASP A 271 -14.46 7.14 2.70
N VAL A 272 -13.46 6.62 2.00
CA VAL A 272 -12.23 6.09 2.61
C VAL A 272 -11.50 7.14 3.44
N LEU A 273 -11.35 8.36 2.90
CA LEU A 273 -10.66 9.45 3.58
C LEU A 273 -11.47 9.98 4.77
N ARG A 274 -12.80 10.14 4.64
CA ARG A 274 -13.67 10.50 5.77
C ARG A 274 -13.58 9.46 6.88
N PHE A 275 -13.71 8.19 6.54
CA PHE A 275 -13.56 7.11 7.49
C PHE A 275 -12.19 7.15 8.20
N ALA A 276 -11.11 7.33 7.45
CA ALA A 276 -9.75 7.36 8.01
C ALA A 276 -9.55 8.47 9.05
N VAL A 277 -10.28 9.58 8.94
CA VAL A 277 -10.23 10.71 9.91
C VAL A 277 -11.37 10.69 10.94
N GLY A 278 -12.17 9.63 10.99
CA GLY A 278 -13.26 9.46 11.96
C GLY A 278 -14.51 10.29 11.67
N ARG A 279 -14.82 10.52 10.39
CA ARG A 279 -16.00 11.29 9.94
C ARG A 279 -16.94 10.44 9.10
#